data_597e24aa72bceb33fda7c97ef9809898
#
_entry.id   597e24aa72bceb33fda7c97ef9809898
#
_cell.length_a   1.000
_cell.length_b   1.000
_cell.length_c   1.000
_cell.angle_alpha   90.00
_cell.angle_beta   90.00
_cell.angle_gamma   90.00
#
_symmetry.space_group_name_H-M   'P 1'
#
loop_
_entity.id
_entity.type
_entity.pdbx_description
1 polymer ?
#
loop_
_entity_poly.entity_id
_entity_poly.type
_entity_poly.pdbx_seq_one_letter_code
_entity_poly.pdbx_strand_id
1 'polypeptide(L)'
;MSAEAEIARIIPVIEGCRDLGVQISVDTRKRAVMAAAVAAGAHLINDVSALEYDPESLAYVAGTDLPVCLMHSLADPKTMQNNPVYDDVLAEVTDYLAERVRICEAAGIG
;
A
#
# COMPACT_ATOMS: atom_id res chain seq x y z
N MET A 1 -0.35 15.62 -0.66
CA MET A 1 -1.74 15.57 -1.18
C MET A 1 -2.66 15.03 -0.10
N SER A 2 -3.83 15.59 0.06
CA SER A 2 -4.80 15.10 1.04
C SER A 2 -5.46 13.81 0.55
N ALA A 3 -6.01 13.02 1.50
CA ALA A 3 -6.74 11.82 1.15
C ALA A 3 -7.95 12.14 0.25
N GLU A 4 -8.64 13.22 0.53
CA GLU A 4 -9.79 13.65 -0.27
C GLU A 4 -9.41 13.97 -1.71
N ALA A 5 -8.27 14.63 -1.93
CA ALA A 5 -7.78 14.93 -3.27
C ALA A 5 -7.37 13.66 -4.01
N GLU A 6 -6.72 12.72 -3.33
CA GLU A 6 -6.37 11.43 -3.93
C GLU A 6 -7.62 10.65 -4.34
N ILE A 7 -8.62 10.59 -3.46
CA ILE A 7 -9.88 9.91 -3.75
C ILE A 7 -10.55 10.53 -4.97
N ALA A 8 -10.62 11.85 -5.04
CA ALA A 8 -11.25 12.55 -6.15
C ALA A 8 -10.57 12.24 -7.50
N ARG A 9 -9.28 11.95 -7.47
CA ARG A 9 -8.51 11.64 -8.70
C ARG A 9 -8.63 10.19 -9.13
N ILE A 10 -8.63 9.24 -8.17
CA ILE A 10 -8.53 7.82 -8.51
C ILE A 10 -9.87 7.13 -8.68
N ILE A 11 -10.91 7.54 -7.95
CA ILE A 11 -12.19 6.84 -7.97
C ILE A 11 -12.83 6.82 -9.37
N PRO A 12 -12.88 7.93 -10.11
CA PRO A 12 -13.43 7.87 -11.49
C PRO A 12 -12.67 6.93 -12.40
N VAL A 13 -11.35 6.80 -12.22
CA VAL A 13 -10.53 5.90 -13.02
C VAL A 13 -10.85 4.44 -12.67
N ILE A 14 -10.95 4.12 -11.38
CA ILE A 14 -11.26 2.76 -10.93
C ILE A 14 -12.66 2.36 -11.42
N GLU A 15 -13.63 3.23 -11.26
CA GLU A 15 -14.98 2.96 -11.70
C GLU A 15 -15.06 2.76 -13.21
N GLY A 16 -14.29 3.53 -13.98
CA GLY A 16 -14.22 3.38 -15.43
C GLY A 16 -13.54 2.09 -15.89
N CYS A 17 -12.69 1.50 -15.05
CA CYS A 17 -11.92 0.30 -15.39
C CYS A 17 -12.51 -1.00 -14.86
N ARG A 18 -13.43 -0.94 -13.88
CA ARG A 18 -13.85 -2.15 -13.16
C ARG A 18 -14.57 -3.19 -14.03
N ASP A 19 -15.13 -2.79 -15.16
CA ASP A 19 -15.85 -3.69 -16.06
C ASP A 19 -15.00 -4.23 -17.20
N LEU A 20 -13.68 -3.96 -17.17
CA LEU A 20 -12.77 -4.41 -18.23
C LEU A 20 -12.30 -5.86 -18.08
N GLY A 21 -12.68 -6.55 -16.99
CA GLY A 21 -12.26 -7.93 -16.77
C GLY A 21 -10.81 -8.07 -16.32
N VAL A 22 -10.19 -7.02 -15.81
CA VAL A 22 -8.80 -7.03 -15.33
C VAL A 22 -8.78 -6.74 -13.84
N GLN A 23 -7.67 -7.14 -13.20
CA GLN A 23 -7.45 -6.78 -11.80
C GLN A 23 -6.98 -5.34 -11.69
N ILE A 24 -7.47 -4.63 -10.67
CA ILE A 24 -7.14 -3.24 -10.43
C ILE A 24 -6.34 -3.15 -9.14
N SER A 25 -5.13 -2.58 -9.22
CA SER A 25 -4.27 -2.35 -8.07
C SER A 25 -4.29 -0.85 -7.74
N VAL A 26 -4.49 -0.52 -6.47
CA VAL A 26 -4.41 0.87 -6.01
C VAL A 26 -3.11 1.09 -5.26
N ASP A 27 -2.40 2.15 -5.63
CA ASP A 27 -1.12 2.52 -5.01
C ASP A 27 -1.35 3.72 -4.11
N THR A 28 -1.44 3.47 -2.81
CA THR A 28 -1.64 4.51 -1.82
C THR A 28 -1.11 4.08 -0.46
N ARG A 29 -0.76 5.07 0.38
CA ARG A 29 -0.30 4.87 1.75
C ARG A 29 -1.39 5.16 2.79
N LYS A 30 -2.54 5.66 2.36
CA LYS A 30 -3.57 6.18 3.25
C LYS A 30 -4.76 5.24 3.35
N ARG A 31 -5.15 4.89 4.58
CA ARG A 31 -6.28 4.00 4.83
C ARG A 31 -7.57 4.51 4.18
N ALA A 32 -7.85 5.81 4.29
CA ALA A 32 -9.08 6.38 3.72
C ALA A 32 -9.14 6.20 2.20
N VAL A 33 -8.00 6.34 1.51
CA VAL A 33 -7.92 6.13 0.07
C VAL A 33 -8.08 4.65 -0.27
N MET A 34 -7.45 3.76 0.52
CA MET A 34 -7.61 2.32 0.35
C MET A 34 -9.07 1.91 0.44
N ALA A 35 -9.77 2.40 1.46
CA ALA A 35 -11.17 2.06 1.66
C ALA A 35 -12.05 2.53 0.50
N ALA A 36 -11.85 3.76 0.03
CA ALA A 36 -12.60 4.30 -1.09
C ALA A 36 -12.33 3.53 -2.38
N ALA A 37 -11.06 3.19 -2.63
CA ALA A 37 -10.67 2.45 -3.83
C ALA A 37 -11.25 1.03 -3.84
N VAL A 38 -11.22 0.34 -2.72
CA VAL A 38 -11.79 -1.00 -2.59
C VAL A 38 -13.30 -0.96 -2.83
N ALA A 39 -13.99 0.03 -2.26
CA ALA A 39 -15.43 0.20 -2.47
C ALA A 39 -15.75 0.49 -3.94
N ALA A 40 -14.85 1.13 -4.68
CA ALA A 40 -15.03 1.42 -6.10
C ALA A 40 -14.69 0.24 -7.01
N GLY A 41 -14.03 -0.81 -6.50
CA GLY A 41 -13.74 -2.02 -7.26
C GLY A 41 -12.27 -2.45 -7.35
N ALA A 42 -11.37 -1.84 -6.57
CA ALA A 42 -9.97 -2.27 -6.55
C ALA A 42 -9.82 -3.68 -5.97
N HIS A 43 -8.86 -4.44 -6.48
CA HIS A 43 -8.65 -5.84 -6.12
C HIS A 43 -7.37 -6.09 -5.34
N LEU A 44 -6.42 -5.14 -5.34
CA LEU A 44 -5.11 -5.29 -4.71
C LEU A 44 -4.66 -3.93 -4.18
N ILE A 45 -4.02 -3.93 -3.02
CA ILE A 45 -3.44 -2.72 -2.43
C ILE A 45 -1.93 -2.80 -2.54
N ASN A 46 -1.33 -1.75 -3.10
CA ASN A 46 0.11 -1.59 -3.20
C ASN A 46 0.50 -0.39 -2.33
N ASP A 47 1.28 -0.62 -1.28
CA ASP A 47 1.68 0.44 -0.36
C ASP A 47 3.20 0.53 -0.29
N VAL A 48 3.75 1.62 -0.80
CA VAL A 48 5.21 1.84 -0.82
C VAL A 48 5.81 2.04 0.57
N SER A 49 4.99 2.27 1.59
CA SER A 49 5.44 2.36 2.98
C SER A 49 5.30 1.04 3.74
N ALA A 50 4.88 -0.03 3.07
CA ALA A 50 4.65 -1.35 3.68
C ALA A 50 3.68 -1.25 4.88
N LEU A 51 2.63 -0.45 4.75
CA LEU A 51 1.58 -0.20 5.74
C LEU A 51 2.08 0.54 7.00
N GLU A 52 3.19 1.26 6.87
CA GLU A 52 3.74 2.02 8.00
C GLU A 52 3.33 3.50 8.02
N TYR A 53 3.02 4.08 6.86
CA TYR A 53 2.73 5.51 6.78
C TYR A 53 1.49 5.89 7.57
N ASP A 54 0.40 5.16 7.39
CA ASP A 54 -0.87 5.41 8.08
C ASP A 54 -1.05 4.35 9.16
N PRO A 55 -1.14 4.75 10.45
CA PRO A 55 -1.27 3.77 11.54
C PRO A 55 -2.53 2.91 11.45
N GLU A 56 -3.53 3.31 10.67
CA GLU A 56 -4.78 2.56 10.53
C GLU A 56 -4.75 1.57 9.35
N SER A 57 -3.75 1.66 8.46
CA SER A 57 -3.70 0.85 7.25
C SER A 57 -3.63 -0.65 7.54
N LEU A 58 -2.77 -1.06 8.46
CA LEU A 58 -2.57 -2.47 8.77
C LEU A 58 -3.88 -3.12 9.24
N ALA A 59 -4.58 -2.47 10.16
CA ALA A 59 -5.83 -2.99 10.69
C ALA A 59 -6.92 -3.02 9.60
N TYR A 60 -6.96 -2.00 8.75
CA TYR A 60 -7.93 -1.97 7.67
C TYR A 60 -7.73 -3.11 6.69
N VAL A 61 -6.49 -3.30 6.21
CA VAL A 61 -6.18 -4.35 5.24
C VAL A 61 -6.43 -5.73 5.85
N ALA A 62 -6.11 -5.91 7.13
CA ALA A 62 -6.35 -7.17 7.83
C ALA A 62 -7.83 -7.54 7.88
N GLY A 63 -8.73 -6.55 7.85
CA GLY A 63 -10.17 -6.78 7.82
C GLY A 63 -10.74 -7.07 6.43
N THR A 64 -9.90 -7.01 5.40
CA THR A 64 -10.28 -7.37 4.02
C THR A 64 -9.64 -8.70 3.65
N ASP A 65 -10.12 -9.34 2.59
CA ASP A 65 -9.49 -10.54 2.06
C ASP A 65 -8.60 -10.24 0.86
N LEU A 66 -8.20 -8.98 0.69
CA LEU A 66 -7.44 -8.56 -0.48
C LEU A 66 -5.95 -8.80 -0.30
N PRO A 67 -5.24 -9.17 -1.37
CA PRO A 67 -3.79 -9.22 -1.34
C PRO A 67 -3.20 -7.81 -1.23
N VAL A 68 -2.02 -7.72 -0.61
CA VAL A 68 -1.30 -6.46 -0.45
C VAL A 68 0.12 -6.63 -0.97
N CYS A 69 0.64 -5.59 -1.62
CA CYS A 69 2.02 -5.56 -2.08
C CYS A 69 2.79 -4.56 -1.21
N LEU A 70 3.89 -5.01 -0.64
CA LEU A 70 4.72 -4.23 0.27
C LEU A 70 6.02 -3.83 -0.41
N MET A 71 6.50 -2.63 -0.11
CA MET A 71 7.76 -2.15 -0.66
C MET A 71 8.65 -1.60 0.46
N HIS A 72 9.96 -1.83 0.36
CA HIS A 72 10.93 -1.22 1.25
C HIS A 72 11.23 0.21 0.80
N SER A 73 11.36 1.14 1.77
CA SER A 73 11.75 2.52 1.51
C SER A 73 12.37 3.12 2.78
N LEU A 74 13.46 3.88 2.62
CA LEU A 74 14.10 4.56 3.74
C LEU A 74 13.41 5.87 4.12
N ALA A 75 12.62 6.44 3.19
CA ALA A 75 11.99 7.73 3.36
C ALA A 75 10.66 7.75 2.62
N ASP A 76 9.88 8.82 2.80
CA ASP A 76 8.63 8.96 2.07
C ASP A 76 8.89 9.19 0.56
N PRO A 77 7.86 9.04 -0.30
CA PRO A 77 8.05 9.12 -1.75
C PRO A 77 8.67 10.43 -2.25
N LYS A 78 8.55 11.52 -1.50
CA LYS A 78 9.12 12.80 -1.90
C LYS A 78 10.64 12.84 -1.73
N THR A 79 11.19 12.06 -0.79
CA THR A 79 12.60 12.13 -0.42
C THR A 79 13.35 10.81 -0.55
N MET A 80 12.70 9.70 -0.86
CA MET A 80 13.32 8.38 -0.86
C MET A 80 14.48 8.21 -1.87
N GLN A 81 14.55 9.06 -2.88
CA GLN A 81 15.63 9.03 -3.88
C GLN A 81 16.78 9.98 -3.57
N ASN A 82 16.65 10.84 -2.55
CA ASN A 82 17.63 11.89 -2.29
C ASN A 82 18.95 11.36 -1.73
N ASN A 83 18.90 10.37 -0.87
CA ASN A 83 20.11 9.86 -0.22
C ASN A 83 19.90 8.44 0.31
N PRO A 84 19.71 7.44 -0.58
CA PRO A 84 19.59 6.05 -0.13
C PRO A 84 20.94 5.51 0.29
N VAL A 85 21.13 5.26 1.59
CA VAL A 85 22.38 4.75 2.14
C VAL A 85 22.13 3.43 2.83
N TYR A 86 22.95 2.41 2.48
CA TYR A 86 22.86 1.08 3.05
C TYR A 86 24.27 0.55 3.37
N ASP A 87 24.41 -0.14 4.50
CA ASP A 87 25.63 -0.91 4.82
C ASP A 87 25.63 -2.24 4.07
N ASP A 88 24.48 -2.91 4.02
CA ASP A 88 24.27 -4.15 3.27
C ASP A 88 22.85 -4.15 2.73
N VAL A 89 22.67 -3.67 1.51
CA VAL A 89 21.34 -3.47 0.94
C VAL A 89 20.53 -4.76 0.86
N LEU A 90 21.17 -5.89 0.52
CA LEU A 90 20.45 -7.16 0.42
C LEU A 90 19.90 -7.60 1.77
N ALA A 91 20.74 -7.58 2.81
CA ALA A 91 20.34 -7.99 4.14
C ALA A 91 19.30 -7.02 4.72
N GLU A 92 19.48 -5.71 4.56
CA GLU A 92 18.59 -4.71 5.12
C GLU A 92 17.22 -4.76 4.48
N VAL A 93 17.12 -4.87 3.15
CA VAL A 93 15.84 -4.98 2.47
C VAL A 93 15.15 -6.29 2.79
N THR A 94 15.90 -7.40 2.79
CA THR A 94 15.33 -8.73 3.11
C THR A 94 14.79 -8.76 4.54
N ASP A 95 15.56 -8.27 5.50
CA ASP A 95 15.14 -8.26 6.90
C ASP A 95 13.92 -7.36 7.11
N TYR A 96 13.91 -6.19 6.48
CA TYR A 96 12.77 -5.29 6.58
C TYR A 96 11.50 -5.93 6.03
N LEU A 97 11.55 -6.47 4.82
CA LEU A 97 10.37 -7.07 4.20
C LEU A 97 9.90 -8.31 4.95
N ALA A 98 10.83 -9.15 5.45
CA ALA A 98 10.48 -10.32 6.25
C ALA A 98 9.74 -9.91 7.53
N GLU A 99 10.20 -8.85 8.19
CA GLU A 99 9.54 -8.32 9.39
C GLU A 99 8.16 -7.78 9.06
N ARG A 100 8.01 -7.05 7.95
CA ARG A 100 6.70 -6.52 7.54
C ARG A 100 5.73 -7.64 7.19
N VAL A 101 6.20 -8.69 6.51
CA VAL A 101 5.37 -9.87 6.22
C VAL A 101 4.91 -10.53 7.51
N ARG A 102 5.82 -10.71 8.47
CA ARG A 102 5.50 -11.28 9.77
C ARG A 102 4.43 -10.48 10.51
N ILE A 103 4.55 -9.15 10.50
CA ILE A 103 3.58 -8.25 11.13
C ILE A 103 2.22 -8.38 10.43
N CYS A 104 2.21 -8.42 9.12
CA CYS A 104 0.97 -8.57 8.35
C CYS A 104 0.28 -9.91 8.63
N GLU A 105 1.03 -11.01 8.65
CA GLU A 105 0.48 -12.32 8.96
C GLU A 105 -0.06 -12.39 10.38
N ALA A 106 0.64 -11.78 11.34
CA ALA A 106 0.18 -11.72 12.73
C ALA A 106 -1.12 -10.92 12.87
N ALA A 107 -1.35 -9.94 11.99
CA ALA A 107 -2.58 -9.15 11.97
C ALA A 107 -3.72 -9.85 11.22
N GLY A 108 -3.46 -10.95 10.53
CA GLY A 108 -4.48 -11.72 9.82
C GLY A 108 -4.50 -11.54 8.31
N ILE A 109 -3.48 -10.91 7.73
CA ILE A 109 -3.36 -10.77 6.28
C ILE A 109 -2.75 -12.07 5.73
N GLY A 110 -3.39 -12.62 4.74
CA GLY A 110 -2.95 -13.87 4.11
C GLY A 110 -1.81 -13.75 3.11
#